data_87dfb13a468043d2492b777e81082201
#
_entry.id   87dfb13a468043d2492b777e81082201
#
_cell.length_a   1.000
_cell.length_b   1.000
_cell.length_c   1.000
_cell.angle_alpha   90.00
_cell.angle_beta   90.00
_cell.angle_gamma   90.00
#
_symmetry.space_group_name_H-M   'P 1'
#
loop_
_entity.id
_entity.type
_entity.pdbx_description
1 polymer ?
#
loop_
_entity_poly.entity_id
_entity_poly.type
_entity_poly.pdbx_seq_one_letter_code
_entity_poly.pdbx_strand_id
1 'polypeptide(L)'
;AQSMVDGCLSPAIAIAAALSLDSPFLRNTEETGEEGEKSGSKGPPPHVKFHHPASDALSAAQALLAYDRCKGAKAAEVFCSSNKLHAKTMREMSDLRRQLKRLIVSLASSSSKLSGVIFSENVLRELEADVEAAKTLPPGGDIERALRKALCAGWADRIARRSKHKELEQATRANEKSSKATRYIPALLDTAVFLHPTSSLHRSSPDYVVYTDLLQTEKRAYVVGATGIEPEWLVEQCAALVDEGAMLT
;
A
#
# COMPACT_ATOMS: atom_id res chain seq x y z
N ALA A 1 19.69 8.75 10.38
CA ALA A 1 19.43 7.34 10.66
C ALA A 1 18.11 7.26 11.45
N GLN A 2 17.07 6.88 10.79
CA GLN A 2 15.75 6.69 11.39
C GLN A 2 15.85 5.43 12.26
N SER A 3 15.66 5.58 13.59
CA SER A 3 15.57 4.43 14.49
C SER A 3 14.43 3.57 13.98
N MET A 4 14.71 2.39 13.49
CA MET A 4 13.66 1.43 13.16
C MET A 4 12.92 1.11 14.46
N VAL A 5 11.63 1.36 14.48
CA VAL A 5 10.77 0.96 15.58
C VAL A 5 10.82 -0.56 15.65
N ASP A 6 11.07 -1.11 16.85
CA ASP A 6 11.11 -2.56 17.06
C ASP A 6 9.80 -3.19 16.55
N GLY A 7 9.92 -4.29 15.82
CA GLY A 7 8.80 -4.98 15.19
C GLY A 7 8.38 -4.48 13.80
N CYS A 8 9.02 -3.44 13.22
CA CYS A 8 8.69 -2.95 11.88
C CYS A 8 9.28 -3.78 10.73
N LEU A 9 10.39 -4.47 10.94
CA LEU A 9 11.14 -5.08 9.84
C LEU A 9 10.37 -6.20 9.15
N SER A 10 9.75 -7.11 9.89
CA SER A 10 8.99 -8.21 9.28
C SER A 10 7.80 -7.72 8.44
N PRO A 11 6.95 -6.78 8.92
CA PRO A 11 5.91 -6.19 8.08
C PRO A 11 6.47 -5.32 6.94
N ALA A 12 7.59 -4.63 7.10
CA ALA A 12 8.23 -3.88 6.02
C ALA A 12 8.66 -4.81 4.86
N ILE A 13 9.24 -5.97 5.16
CA ILE A 13 9.58 -6.98 4.16
C ILE A 13 8.31 -7.52 3.48
N ALA A 14 7.22 -7.72 4.23
CA ALA A 14 5.96 -8.15 3.63
C ALA A 14 5.38 -7.07 2.68
N ILE A 15 5.47 -5.80 3.04
CA ILE A 15 5.10 -4.67 2.17
C ILE A 15 5.96 -4.67 0.91
N ALA A 16 7.29 -4.78 1.05
CA ALA A 16 8.20 -4.79 -0.08
C ALA A 16 7.89 -5.94 -1.04
N ALA A 17 7.65 -7.15 -0.54
CA ALA A 17 7.25 -8.29 -1.36
C ALA A 17 5.89 -8.09 -2.05
N ALA A 18 4.91 -7.51 -1.33
CA ALA A 18 3.58 -7.28 -1.86
C ALA A 18 3.55 -6.18 -2.95
N LEU A 19 4.36 -5.13 -2.79
CA LEU A 19 4.45 -4.04 -3.77
C LEU A 19 5.32 -4.37 -5.00
N SER A 20 6.09 -5.46 -4.96
CA SER A 20 6.92 -5.90 -6.09
C SER A 20 6.15 -6.71 -7.14
N LEU A 21 4.89 -7.03 -6.87
CA LEU A 21 4.03 -7.86 -7.72
C LEU A 21 2.65 -7.20 -7.88
N ASP A 22 1.88 -7.70 -8.83
CA ASP A 22 0.50 -7.25 -9.03
C ASP A 22 -0.37 -7.46 -7.78
N SER A 23 -1.41 -6.65 -7.65
CA SER A 23 -2.37 -6.78 -6.55
C SER A 23 -2.94 -8.20 -6.47
N PRO A 24 -2.90 -8.84 -5.29
CA PRO A 24 -3.40 -10.19 -5.12
C PRO A 24 -4.94 -10.26 -5.06
N PHE A 25 -5.61 -9.14 -4.94
CA PHE A 25 -7.07 -9.07 -4.79
C PHE A 25 -7.77 -9.25 -6.14
N LEU A 26 -8.56 -10.33 -6.26
CA LEU A 26 -9.37 -10.56 -7.45
C LEU A 26 -10.51 -9.53 -7.51
N ARG A 27 -10.66 -8.89 -8.66
CA ARG A 27 -11.80 -8.02 -8.93
C ARG A 27 -13.07 -8.86 -9.06
N ASN A 28 -14.18 -8.38 -8.53
CA ASN A 28 -15.48 -8.94 -8.90
C ASN A 28 -15.74 -8.54 -10.36
N THR A 29 -15.75 -9.50 -11.25
CA THR A 29 -16.05 -9.28 -12.69
C THR A 29 -17.46 -8.72 -12.92
N GLU A 30 -18.30 -8.68 -11.91
CA GLU A 30 -19.67 -8.16 -11.97
C GLU A 30 -19.75 -6.62 -11.88
N GLU A 31 -18.65 -5.91 -11.57
CA GLU A 31 -18.66 -4.44 -11.46
C GLU A 31 -18.27 -3.71 -12.77
N THR A 32 -17.93 -4.43 -13.84
CA THR A 32 -17.58 -3.84 -15.15
C THR A 32 -18.71 -3.90 -16.19
N GLY A 33 -19.89 -4.37 -15.82
CA GLY A 33 -21.11 -4.30 -16.64
C GLY A 33 -21.75 -2.92 -16.54
N GLU A 34 -21.99 -2.29 -17.67
CA GLU A 34 -22.92 -1.17 -17.85
C GLU A 34 -24.23 -1.46 -17.09
N GLU A 35 -24.83 -0.41 -16.54
CA GLU A 35 -26.08 -0.37 -15.80
C GLU A 35 -27.08 -1.50 -16.15
N GLY A 36 -27.10 -2.60 -15.38
CA GLY A 36 -28.06 -3.68 -15.59
C GLY A 36 -27.83 -4.87 -14.69
N GLU A 37 -28.70 -4.99 -13.70
CA GLU A 37 -28.93 -6.14 -12.83
C GLU A 37 -27.95 -6.39 -11.68
N LYS A 38 -28.43 -6.03 -10.50
CA LYS A 38 -27.89 -6.37 -9.19
C LYS A 38 -28.03 -7.89 -8.96
N SER A 39 -27.00 -8.64 -9.32
CA SER A 39 -26.89 -10.03 -8.88
C SER A 39 -26.46 -10.06 -7.39
N GLY A 40 -27.26 -10.69 -6.61
CA GLY A 40 -27.38 -10.55 -5.18
C GLY A 40 -26.34 -11.27 -4.32
N SER A 41 -25.14 -10.73 -4.20
CA SER A 41 -24.30 -10.99 -3.03
C SER A 41 -24.37 -9.78 -2.10
N LYS A 42 -25.21 -9.86 -1.06
CA LYS A 42 -25.50 -8.75 -0.12
C LYS A 42 -24.40 -8.42 0.88
N GLY A 43 -23.16 -8.78 0.65
CA GLY A 43 -22.06 -8.55 1.60
C GLY A 43 -20.80 -7.98 0.94
N PRO A 44 -19.91 -7.34 1.73
CA PRO A 44 -18.62 -6.90 1.24
C PRO A 44 -17.79 -8.10 0.75
N PRO A 45 -16.94 -7.93 -0.30
CA PRO A 45 -16.07 -9.00 -0.77
C PRO A 45 -15.23 -9.61 0.36
N PRO A 46 -14.94 -10.92 0.35
CA PRO A 46 -14.23 -11.59 1.46
C PRO A 46 -12.85 -11.02 1.77
N HIS A 47 -12.19 -10.39 0.80
CA HIS A 47 -10.88 -9.77 0.99
C HIS A 47 -10.92 -8.44 1.74
N VAL A 48 -12.09 -7.82 1.92
CA VAL A 48 -12.25 -6.54 2.66
C VAL A 48 -11.73 -6.65 4.10
N LYS A 49 -11.74 -7.84 4.70
CA LYS A 49 -11.15 -8.07 6.02
C LYS A 49 -9.64 -7.78 6.10
N PHE A 50 -8.93 -7.76 4.98
CA PHE A 50 -7.52 -7.39 4.90
C PHE A 50 -7.32 -5.91 4.60
N HIS A 51 -8.40 -5.16 4.30
CA HIS A 51 -8.28 -3.74 4.01
C HIS A 51 -7.82 -2.97 5.24
N HIS A 52 -6.72 -2.27 5.07
CA HIS A 52 -6.23 -1.32 6.05
C HIS A 52 -6.71 0.09 5.66
N PRO A 53 -7.40 0.82 6.56
CA PRO A 53 -8.08 2.07 6.20
C PRO A 53 -7.14 3.19 5.74
N ALA A 54 -5.85 3.07 6.04
CA ALA A 54 -4.84 4.07 5.73
C ALA A 54 -3.89 3.67 4.60
N SER A 55 -3.93 2.41 4.07
CA SER A 55 -2.93 1.98 3.09
C SER A 55 -3.31 0.72 2.31
N ASP A 56 -3.25 0.79 1.00
CA ASP A 56 -3.36 -0.38 0.12
C ASP A 56 -2.14 -1.31 0.27
N ALA A 57 -0.96 -0.74 0.49
CA ALA A 57 0.27 -1.50 0.74
C ALA A 57 0.17 -2.34 2.01
N LEU A 58 -0.36 -1.76 3.10
CA LEU A 58 -0.62 -2.48 4.34
C LEU A 58 -1.71 -3.55 4.16
N SER A 59 -2.73 -3.26 3.35
CA SER A 59 -3.78 -4.23 3.02
C SER A 59 -3.21 -5.48 2.35
N ALA A 60 -2.35 -5.30 1.35
CA ALA A 60 -1.68 -6.40 0.65
C ALA A 60 -0.73 -7.17 1.58
N ALA A 61 0.03 -6.47 2.41
CA ALA A 61 0.90 -7.08 3.40
C ALA A 61 0.13 -7.91 4.43
N GLN A 62 -1.02 -7.45 4.93
CA GLN A 62 -1.87 -8.21 5.84
C GLN A 62 -2.38 -9.51 5.19
N ALA A 63 -2.80 -9.45 3.93
CA ALA A 63 -3.22 -10.64 3.19
C ALA A 63 -2.06 -11.64 3.05
N LEU A 64 -0.86 -11.15 2.71
CA LEU A 64 0.35 -11.98 2.59
C LEU A 64 0.74 -12.63 3.92
N LEU A 65 0.75 -11.85 5.00
CA LEU A 65 1.06 -12.37 6.33
C LEU A 65 0.04 -13.41 6.81
N ALA A 66 -1.24 -13.26 6.46
CA ALA A 66 -2.27 -14.25 6.74
C ALA A 66 -2.11 -15.51 5.89
N TYR A 67 -1.71 -15.37 4.61
CA TYR A 67 -1.40 -16.49 3.72
C TYR A 67 -0.22 -17.32 4.24
N ASP A 68 0.85 -16.69 4.69
CA ASP A 68 2.06 -17.36 5.20
C ASP A 68 1.80 -18.23 6.46
N ARG A 69 0.68 -18.00 7.15
CA ARG A 69 0.25 -18.84 8.29
C ARG A 69 -0.41 -20.16 7.86
N CYS A 70 -0.76 -20.30 6.58
CA CYS A 70 -1.40 -21.52 6.08
C CYS A 70 -0.40 -22.68 6.09
N LYS A 71 -0.76 -23.76 6.76
CA LYS A 71 0.09 -24.96 6.83
C LYS A 71 -0.16 -25.86 5.62
N GLY A 72 0.75 -25.79 4.65
CA GLY A 72 0.74 -26.63 3.44
C GLY A 72 -0.08 -26.06 2.28
N ALA A 73 0.21 -26.57 1.08
CA ALA A 73 -0.30 -26.05 -0.20
C ALA A 73 -1.84 -26.08 -0.27
N LYS A 74 -2.47 -27.16 0.18
CA LYS A 74 -3.94 -27.29 0.15
C LYS A 74 -4.63 -26.23 1.03
N ALA A 75 -4.09 -25.97 2.23
CA ALA A 75 -4.65 -24.92 3.10
C ALA A 75 -4.47 -23.54 2.48
N ALA A 76 -3.35 -23.28 1.83
CA ALA A 76 -3.08 -22.02 1.12
C ALA A 76 -4.03 -21.83 -0.08
N GLU A 77 -4.34 -22.86 -0.84
CA GLU A 77 -5.31 -22.81 -1.94
C GLU A 77 -6.73 -22.51 -1.44
N VAL A 78 -7.16 -23.21 -0.38
CA VAL A 78 -8.46 -22.95 0.26
C VAL A 78 -8.52 -21.53 0.81
N PHE A 79 -7.45 -21.05 1.41
CA PHE A 79 -7.37 -19.67 1.89
C PHE A 79 -7.54 -18.67 0.74
N CYS A 80 -6.83 -18.85 -0.37
CA CYS A 80 -6.95 -17.96 -1.54
C CYS A 80 -8.35 -17.97 -2.13
N SER A 81 -8.93 -19.15 -2.37
CA SER A 81 -10.29 -19.27 -2.94
C SER A 81 -11.36 -18.65 -2.04
N SER A 82 -11.29 -18.92 -0.73
CA SER A 82 -12.24 -18.38 0.26
C SER A 82 -12.15 -16.86 0.42
N ASN A 83 -11.01 -16.25 0.10
CA ASN A 83 -10.77 -14.83 0.24
C ASN A 83 -10.73 -14.08 -1.09
N LYS A 84 -11.03 -14.72 -2.21
CA LYS A 84 -10.92 -14.14 -3.55
C LYS A 84 -9.53 -13.51 -3.79
N LEU A 85 -8.48 -14.29 -3.52
CA LEU A 85 -7.09 -13.92 -3.77
C LEU A 85 -6.51 -14.73 -4.92
N HIS A 86 -5.62 -14.13 -5.69
CA HIS A 86 -4.93 -14.80 -6.78
C HIS A 86 -3.82 -15.71 -6.23
N ALA A 87 -4.05 -17.04 -6.26
CA ALA A 87 -3.19 -18.01 -5.60
C ALA A 87 -1.73 -18.01 -6.10
N LYS A 88 -1.53 -17.79 -7.41
CA LYS A 88 -0.18 -17.72 -8.00
C LYS A 88 0.56 -16.49 -7.45
N THR A 89 -0.06 -15.32 -7.49
CA THR A 89 0.51 -14.07 -6.98
C THR A 89 0.84 -14.18 -5.48
N MET A 90 -0.06 -14.74 -4.67
CA MET A 90 0.19 -14.96 -3.24
C MET A 90 1.39 -15.86 -2.99
N ARG A 91 1.58 -16.90 -3.79
CA ARG A 91 2.75 -17.79 -3.70
C ARG A 91 4.03 -17.04 -4.06
N GLU A 92 4.03 -16.31 -5.17
CA GLU A 92 5.19 -15.53 -5.61
C GLU A 92 5.57 -14.45 -4.59
N MET A 93 4.61 -13.75 -4.01
CA MET A 93 4.84 -12.80 -2.91
C MET A 93 5.46 -13.47 -1.68
N SER A 94 4.96 -14.65 -1.28
CA SER A 94 5.50 -15.41 -0.16
C SER A 94 6.93 -15.87 -0.42
N ASP A 95 7.21 -16.34 -1.65
CA ASP A 95 8.55 -16.75 -2.07
C ASP A 95 9.52 -15.56 -2.04
N LEU A 96 9.12 -14.41 -2.58
CA LEU A 96 9.91 -13.19 -2.57
C LEU A 96 10.15 -12.70 -1.13
N ARG A 97 9.13 -12.70 -0.28
CA ARG A 97 9.29 -12.35 1.14
C ARG A 97 10.34 -13.21 1.82
N ARG A 98 10.33 -14.54 1.58
CA ARG A 98 11.33 -15.48 2.12
C ARG A 98 12.73 -15.21 1.58
N GLN A 99 12.86 -14.82 0.31
CA GLN A 99 14.15 -14.45 -0.29
C GLN A 99 14.69 -13.16 0.35
N LEU A 100 13.86 -12.12 0.48
CA LEU A 100 14.25 -10.85 1.11
C LEU A 100 14.68 -11.05 2.57
N LYS A 101 13.95 -11.87 3.34
CA LYS A 101 14.35 -12.22 4.71
C LYS A 101 15.76 -12.84 4.74
N ARG A 102 16.02 -13.84 3.90
CA ARG A 102 17.34 -14.50 3.82
C ARG A 102 18.46 -13.54 3.45
N LEU A 103 18.20 -12.62 2.51
CA LEU A 103 19.17 -11.59 2.12
C LEU A 103 19.51 -10.66 3.29
N ILE A 104 18.52 -10.18 4.03
CA ILE A 104 18.72 -9.29 5.17
C ILE A 104 19.54 -10.00 6.26
N VAL A 105 19.19 -11.24 6.61
CA VAL A 105 19.92 -12.04 7.59
C VAL A 105 21.38 -12.26 7.14
N SER A 106 21.59 -12.62 5.88
CA SER A 106 22.94 -12.80 5.30
C SER A 106 23.76 -11.52 5.34
N LEU A 107 23.18 -10.37 4.98
CA LEU A 107 23.86 -9.07 5.04
C LEU A 107 24.22 -8.67 6.47
N ALA A 108 23.32 -8.91 7.41
CA ALA A 108 23.55 -8.61 8.82
C ALA A 108 24.65 -9.49 9.42
N SER A 109 24.73 -10.77 9.03
CA SER A 109 25.76 -11.70 9.48
C SER A 109 27.14 -11.44 8.88
N SER A 110 27.19 -10.84 7.68
CA SER A 110 28.44 -10.62 6.93
C SER A 110 29.30 -9.50 7.47
N SER A 111 29.06 -8.90 8.62
CA SER A 111 29.86 -7.87 9.31
C SER A 111 30.45 -6.76 8.41
N SER A 112 30.06 -6.69 7.16
CA SER A 112 30.59 -5.69 6.28
C SER A 112 29.89 -4.37 6.58
N LYS A 113 30.70 -3.40 7.00
CA LYS A 113 30.36 -1.99 7.25
C LYS A 113 29.78 -1.26 6.05
N LEU A 114 29.09 -1.97 5.16
CA LEU A 114 28.41 -1.42 4.00
C LEU A 114 27.04 -0.92 4.45
N SER A 115 26.96 0.39 4.57
CA SER A 115 25.77 1.18 4.91
C SER A 115 25.33 1.10 6.37
N GLY A 116 25.57 2.09 7.14
CA GLY A 116 25.14 2.50 8.46
C GLY A 116 23.81 2.00 9.08
N VAL A 117 23.27 0.89 8.62
CA VAL A 117 22.09 0.25 9.18
C VAL A 117 22.56 -0.90 10.08
N ILE A 118 22.58 -0.64 11.37
CA ILE A 118 22.86 -1.67 12.38
C ILE A 118 21.51 -2.29 12.76
N PHE A 119 21.29 -3.54 12.36
CA PHE A 119 20.18 -4.32 12.89
C PHE A 119 20.53 -4.79 14.30
N SER A 120 19.62 -4.58 15.27
CA SER A 120 19.80 -5.17 16.59
C SER A 120 19.68 -6.69 16.52
N GLU A 121 20.40 -7.41 17.38
CA GLU A 121 20.30 -8.88 17.45
C GLU A 121 18.87 -9.36 17.69
N ASN A 122 18.06 -8.58 18.41
CA ASN A 122 16.66 -8.90 18.64
C ASN A 122 15.85 -8.90 17.35
N VAL A 123 16.05 -7.90 16.46
CA VAL A 123 15.37 -7.80 15.17
C VAL A 123 15.75 -8.96 14.25
N LEU A 124 17.01 -9.35 14.24
CA LEU A 124 17.46 -10.51 13.46
C LEU A 124 16.86 -11.81 14.00
N ARG A 125 16.83 -11.97 15.32
CA ARG A 125 16.22 -13.13 15.96
C ARG A 125 14.72 -13.22 15.71
N GLU A 126 14.00 -12.09 15.68
CA GLU A 126 12.59 -12.02 15.27
C GLU A 126 12.40 -12.45 13.81
N LEU A 127 13.31 -12.06 12.91
CA LEU A 127 13.25 -12.47 11.50
C LEU A 127 13.54 -13.96 11.34
N GLU A 128 14.52 -14.51 12.05
CA GLU A 128 14.91 -15.91 11.98
C GLU A 128 13.85 -16.84 12.56
N ALA A 129 13.22 -16.45 13.65
CA ALA A 129 12.22 -17.26 14.33
C ALA A 129 10.94 -17.47 13.51
N ASP A 130 10.78 -16.82 12.37
CA ASP A 130 9.59 -16.85 11.50
C ASP A 130 8.27 -16.66 12.28
N VAL A 131 8.41 -15.96 13.38
CA VAL A 131 7.45 -15.90 14.45
C VAL A 131 6.17 -15.25 13.92
N GLU A 132 5.07 -15.80 14.32
CA GLU A 132 3.78 -15.23 14.75
C GLU A 132 3.64 -13.67 14.74
N ALA A 133 4.67 -12.94 14.35
CA ALA A 133 4.75 -11.51 14.18
C ALA A 133 3.84 -10.96 13.07
N ALA A 134 3.05 -11.81 12.47
CA ALA A 134 1.92 -11.40 11.67
C ALA A 134 0.74 -11.05 12.57
N LYS A 135 0.98 -10.28 13.59
CA LYS A 135 -0.10 -9.52 14.24
C LYS A 135 -0.70 -8.63 13.16
N THR A 136 -2.00 -8.62 13.07
CA THR A 136 -2.73 -7.61 12.29
C THR A 136 -2.13 -6.25 12.64
N LEU A 137 -1.84 -5.45 11.62
CA LEU A 137 -1.34 -4.10 11.81
C LEU A 137 -2.54 -3.23 12.22
N PRO A 138 -2.74 -2.96 13.53
CA PRO A 138 -3.90 -2.19 13.96
C PRO A 138 -3.76 -0.76 13.45
N PRO A 139 -4.86 -0.15 12.96
CA PRO A 139 -4.85 1.25 12.60
C PRO A 139 -4.47 2.14 13.79
N GLY A 140 -3.62 3.15 13.55
CA GLY A 140 -3.22 4.12 14.57
C GLY A 140 -2.08 3.66 15.50
N GLY A 141 -1.51 2.47 15.28
CA GLY A 141 -0.34 2.00 16.05
C GLY A 141 0.98 2.61 15.58
N ASP A 142 1.98 2.62 16.47
CA ASP A 142 3.32 3.16 16.15
C ASP A 142 3.99 2.45 14.97
N ILE A 143 3.83 1.13 14.88
CA ILE A 143 4.35 0.33 13.76
C ILE A 143 3.68 0.75 12.44
N GLU A 144 2.37 0.90 12.42
CA GLU A 144 1.62 1.36 11.25
C GLU A 144 2.09 2.74 10.80
N ARG A 145 2.21 3.67 11.74
CA ARG A 145 2.67 5.03 11.48
C ARG A 145 4.10 5.04 10.94
N ALA A 146 5.01 4.26 11.53
CA ALA A 146 6.40 4.13 11.08
C ALA A 146 6.48 3.53 9.67
N LEU A 147 5.67 2.54 9.34
CA LEU A 147 5.62 1.93 8.00
C LEU A 147 5.09 2.91 6.94
N ARG A 148 4.04 3.66 7.24
CA ARG A 148 3.51 4.69 6.33
C ARG A 148 4.53 5.82 6.11
N LYS A 149 5.24 6.23 7.16
CA LYS A 149 6.32 7.22 7.06
C LYS A 149 7.48 6.71 6.20
N ALA A 150 7.84 5.43 6.34
CA ALA A 150 8.84 4.79 5.49
C ALA A 150 8.40 4.71 4.02
N LEU A 151 7.11 4.43 3.75
CA LEU A 151 6.55 4.48 2.41
C LEU A 151 6.60 5.91 1.83
N CYS A 152 6.27 6.93 2.62
CA CYS A 152 6.41 8.32 2.21
C CYS A 152 7.85 8.66 1.79
N ALA A 153 8.84 8.25 2.58
CA ALA A 153 10.26 8.46 2.27
C ALA A 153 10.73 7.70 1.03
N GLY A 154 10.22 6.46 0.83
CA GLY A 154 10.62 5.59 -0.27
C GLY A 154 10.07 5.99 -1.64
N TRP A 155 8.93 6.70 -1.67
CA TRP A 155 8.26 7.20 -2.88
C TRP A 155 7.99 8.71 -2.78
N ALA A 156 8.98 9.47 -2.33
CA ALA A 156 8.88 10.91 -2.15
C ALA A 156 8.55 11.67 -3.44
N ASP A 157 8.88 11.12 -4.59
CA ASP A 157 8.57 11.62 -5.93
C ASP A 157 7.13 11.33 -6.38
N ARG A 158 6.38 10.51 -5.65
CA ARG A 158 5.04 10.04 -6.00
C ARG A 158 4.00 10.43 -4.95
N ILE A 159 3.96 11.70 -4.64
CA ILE A 159 3.02 12.28 -3.69
C ILE A 159 1.92 13.01 -4.44
N ALA A 160 0.69 12.91 -3.95
CA ALA A 160 -0.44 13.63 -4.47
C ALA A 160 -1.30 14.18 -3.34
N ARG A 161 -1.80 15.42 -3.51
CA ARG A 161 -2.75 16.03 -2.60
C ARG A 161 -4.18 15.94 -3.14
N ARG A 162 -5.15 15.83 -2.25
CA ARG A 162 -6.56 15.85 -2.65
C ARG A 162 -6.93 17.23 -3.21
N SER A 163 -7.68 17.25 -4.31
CA SER A 163 -8.16 18.49 -4.93
C SER A 163 -9.05 19.27 -3.97
N LYS A 164 -8.81 20.59 -3.89
CA LYS A 164 -9.65 21.52 -3.13
C LYS A 164 -10.96 21.79 -3.88
N HIS A 165 -11.98 22.26 -3.17
CA HIS A 165 -13.31 22.52 -3.74
C HIS A 165 -13.26 23.46 -4.96
N LYS A 166 -12.47 24.54 -4.89
CA LYS A 166 -12.29 25.50 -6.00
C LYS A 166 -11.73 24.87 -7.27
N GLU A 167 -10.79 23.92 -7.12
CA GLU A 167 -10.18 23.19 -8.25
C GLU A 167 -11.19 22.22 -8.89
N LEU A 168 -12.06 21.61 -8.06
CA LEU A 168 -13.15 20.77 -8.55
C LEU A 168 -14.20 21.56 -9.32
N GLU A 169 -14.54 22.78 -8.88
CA GLU A 169 -15.44 23.68 -9.61
C GLU A 169 -14.86 24.10 -10.95
N GLN A 170 -13.57 24.41 -11.01
CA GLN A 170 -12.89 24.75 -12.26
C GLN A 170 -12.88 23.57 -13.22
N ALA A 171 -12.57 22.35 -12.76
CA ALA A 171 -12.62 21.14 -13.56
C ALA A 171 -14.04 20.86 -14.10
N THR A 172 -15.07 21.08 -13.29
CA THR A 172 -16.47 20.92 -13.71
C THR A 172 -16.85 21.94 -14.79
N ARG A 173 -16.40 23.19 -14.66
CA ARG A 173 -16.61 24.24 -15.69
C ARG A 173 -15.88 23.94 -17.00
N ALA A 174 -14.72 23.25 -16.92
CA ALA A 174 -13.97 22.77 -18.09
C ALA A 174 -14.56 21.51 -18.73
N ASN A 175 -15.80 21.14 -18.40
CA ASN A 175 -16.50 19.95 -18.92
C ASN A 175 -15.82 18.59 -18.58
N GLU A 176 -14.97 18.53 -17.56
CA GLU A 176 -14.53 17.26 -17.01
C GLU A 176 -15.75 16.58 -16.38
N LYS A 177 -16.09 15.38 -16.90
CA LYS A 177 -17.25 14.61 -16.39
C LYS A 177 -17.15 14.44 -14.88
N SER A 178 -18.17 14.89 -14.15
CA SER A 178 -18.29 14.70 -12.71
C SER A 178 -18.10 13.20 -12.39
N SER A 179 -17.19 12.93 -11.47
CA SER A 179 -16.85 11.57 -11.06
C SER A 179 -17.06 11.41 -9.56
N LYS A 180 -17.57 10.26 -9.17
CA LYS A 180 -17.61 9.83 -7.76
C LYS A 180 -16.21 9.49 -7.21
N ALA A 181 -15.19 9.34 -8.08
CA ALA A 181 -13.84 9.05 -7.66
C ALA A 181 -13.15 10.31 -7.12
N THR A 182 -12.47 10.19 -5.99
CA THR A 182 -11.72 11.31 -5.39
C THR A 182 -10.55 11.70 -6.28
N ARG A 183 -10.49 12.99 -6.62
CA ARG A 183 -9.47 13.59 -7.47
C ARG A 183 -8.28 14.03 -6.63
N TYR A 184 -7.09 13.73 -7.11
CA TYR A 184 -5.81 14.13 -6.54
C TYR A 184 -4.96 14.87 -7.57
N ILE A 185 -4.10 15.74 -7.07
CA ILE A 185 -3.11 16.49 -7.87
C ILE A 185 -1.73 15.99 -7.42
N PRO A 186 -1.01 15.26 -8.30
CA PRO A 186 0.36 14.84 -8.01
C PRO A 186 1.30 16.03 -7.97
N ALA A 187 2.36 15.94 -7.17
CA ALA A 187 3.37 16.99 -7.05
C ALA A 187 4.17 17.20 -8.33
N LEU A 188 4.47 16.12 -9.05
CA LEU A 188 5.39 16.13 -10.19
C LEU A 188 4.68 15.88 -11.54
N LEU A 189 3.35 15.89 -11.59
CA LEU A 189 2.60 15.68 -12.83
C LEU A 189 1.58 16.80 -13.02
N ASP A 190 1.46 17.29 -14.24
CA ASP A 190 0.49 18.34 -14.60
C ASP A 190 -0.96 17.83 -14.70
N THR A 191 -1.13 16.51 -14.74
CA THR A 191 -2.44 15.88 -14.90
C THR A 191 -2.98 15.33 -13.60
N ALA A 192 -4.26 15.58 -13.34
CA ALA A 192 -4.92 15.02 -12.18
C ALA A 192 -5.03 13.51 -12.26
N VAL A 193 -4.91 12.86 -11.12
CA VAL A 193 -5.09 11.42 -10.94
C VAL A 193 -6.26 11.13 -9.99
N PHE A 194 -6.75 9.91 -10.00
CA PHE A 194 -7.93 9.55 -9.24
C PHE A 194 -7.65 8.36 -8.32
N LEU A 195 -8.26 8.37 -7.15
CA LEU A 195 -8.22 7.20 -6.28
C LEU A 195 -9.06 6.09 -6.88
N HIS A 196 -8.47 4.90 -7.03
CA HIS A 196 -9.18 3.77 -7.61
C HIS A 196 -10.33 3.32 -6.67
N PRO A 197 -11.52 2.97 -7.19
CA PRO A 197 -12.66 2.57 -6.35
C PRO A 197 -12.40 1.36 -5.45
N THR A 198 -11.47 0.48 -5.85
CA THR A 198 -11.08 -0.70 -5.05
C THR A 198 -10.02 -0.39 -4.00
N SER A 199 -9.49 0.84 -3.95
CA SER A 199 -8.54 1.24 -2.91
C SER A 199 -9.20 1.19 -1.52
N SER A 200 -8.46 0.70 -0.54
CA SER A 200 -8.88 0.70 0.86
C SER A 200 -9.10 2.13 1.40
N LEU A 201 -8.47 3.12 0.77
CA LEU A 201 -8.61 4.53 1.11
C LEU A 201 -9.84 5.21 0.49
N HIS A 202 -10.62 4.50 -0.32
CA HIS A 202 -11.74 5.11 -1.05
C HIS A 202 -12.75 5.84 -0.13
N ARG A 203 -12.96 5.31 1.08
CA ARG A 203 -13.87 5.90 2.07
C ARG A 203 -13.24 7.03 2.87
N SER A 204 -11.95 6.91 3.20
CA SER A 204 -11.24 7.89 4.03
C SER A 204 -10.78 9.10 3.22
N SER A 205 -10.41 8.87 1.95
CA SER A 205 -9.94 9.89 1.00
C SER A 205 -9.02 10.93 1.67
N PRO A 206 -7.86 10.53 2.20
CA PRO A 206 -6.98 11.41 2.97
C PRO A 206 -6.51 12.60 2.14
N ASP A 207 -6.10 13.69 2.79
CA ASP A 207 -5.68 14.92 2.10
C ASP A 207 -4.40 14.73 1.30
N TYR A 208 -3.48 13.88 1.77
CA TYR A 208 -2.25 13.54 1.08
C TYR A 208 -2.08 12.03 0.98
N VAL A 209 -1.60 11.58 -0.16
CA VAL A 209 -1.26 10.17 -0.42
C VAL A 209 0.10 10.07 -1.08
N VAL A 210 0.83 9.03 -0.73
CA VAL A 210 1.91 8.49 -1.57
C VAL A 210 1.36 7.29 -2.33
N TYR A 211 1.80 7.08 -3.57
CA TYR A 211 1.35 5.98 -4.40
C TYR A 211 2.54 5.27 -5.05
N THR A 212 2.38 4.00 -5.38
CA THR A 212 3.47 3.21 -5.95
C THR A 212 3.50 3.23 -7.48
N ASP A 213 2.33 3.34 -8.10
CA ASP A 213 2.21 3.33 -9.56
C ASP A 213 0.93 4.04 -10.04
N LEU A 214 0.80 4.21 -11.35
CA LEU A 214 -0.36 4.77 -12.03
C LEU A 214 -0.93 3.76 -13.02
N LEU A 215 -2.23 3.48 -12.89
CA LEU A 215 -2.99 2.72 -13.86
C LEU A 215 -3.66 3.69 -14.84
N GLN A 216 -3.13 3.78 -16.05
CA GLN A 216 -3.73 4.57 -17.11
C GLN A 216 -4.88 3.80 -17.76
N THR A 217 -6.05 4.41 -17.80
CA THR A 217 -7.19 3.93 -18.57
C THR A 217 -7.51 4.92 -19.71
N GLU A 218 -8.36 4.56 -20.65
CA GLU A 218 -8.78 5.46 -21.73
C GLU A 218 -9.37 6.80 -21.22
N LYS A 219 -9.96 6.78 -20.03
CA LYS A 219 -10.68 7.94 -19.48
C LYS A 219 -9.87 8.69 -18.41
N ARG A 220 -9.02 8.00 -17.66
CA ARG A 220 -8.37 8.56 -16.44
C ARG A 220 -7.14 7.77 -16.03
N ALA A 221 -6.25 8.46 -15.29
CA ALA A 221 -5.17 7.83 -14.54
C ALA A 221 -5.62 7.59 -13.10
N TYR A 222 -5.43 6.38 -12.60
CA TYR A 222 -5.72 6.00 -11.22
C TYR A 222 -4.43 5.71 -10.46
N VAL A 223 -4.35 6.18 -9.22
CA VAL A 223 -3.26 5.81 -8.31
C VAL A 223 -3.42 4.37 -7.84
N VAL A 224 -2.33 3.63 -7.80
CA VAL A 224 -2.22 2.24 -7.35
C VAL A 224 -1.30 2.19 -6.13
N GLY A 225 -1.62 1.31 -5.19
CA GLY A 225 -0.85 1.16 -3.96
C GLY A 225 -0.83 2.43 -3.10
N ALA A 226 -1.98 3.12 -3.03
CA ALA A 226 -2.09 4.37 -2.29
C ALA A 226 -1.92 4.16 -0.78
N THR A 227 -1.22 5.08 -0.14
CA THR A 227 -1.04 5.16 1.31
C THR A 227 -1.25 6.58 1.76
N GLY A 228 -2.15 6.78 2.72
CA GLY A 228 -2.38 8.08 3.33
C GLY A 228 -1.18 8.51 4.17
N ILE A 229 -0.76 9.77 4.03
CA ILE A 229 0.38 10.33 4.74
C ILE A 229 -0.03 11.57 5.52
N GLU A 230 0.73 11.88 6.57
CA GLU A 230 0.50 13.05 7.40
C GLU A 230 1.29 14.24 6.82
N PRO A 231 0.72 15.47 6.84
CA PRO A 231 1.39 16.64 6.25
C PRO A 231 2.77 16.92 6.82
N GLU A 232 2.99 16.61 8.11
CA GLU A 232 4.24 16.82 8.80
C GLU A 232 5.38 15.98 8.20
N TRP A 233 5.05 14.79 7.65
CA TRP A 233 6.05 13.93 7.02
C TRP A 233 6.54 14.46 5.69
N LEU A 234 5.74 15.31 5.01
CA LEU A 234 6.16 15.96 3.77
C LEU A 234 7.36 16.87 4.01
N VAL A 235 7.32 17.66 5.08
CA VAL A 235 8.41 18.56 5.44
C VAL A 235 9.67 17.78 5.80
N GLU A 236 9.52 16.67 6.51
CA GLU A 236 10.65 15.86 6.96
C GLU A 236 11.27 14.99 5.85
N GLN A 237 10.46 14.43 4.97
CA GLN A 237 10.89 13.43 3.99
C GLN A 237 10.97 13.96 2.55
N CYS A 238 10.30 15.07 2.26
CA CYS A 238 10.10 15.59 0.92
C CYS A 238 10.37 17.10 0.85
N ALA A 239 11.35 17.60 1.60
CA ALA A 239 11.67 19.03 1.72
C ALA A 239 11.80 19.72 0.36
N ALA A 240 12.43 19.09 -0.62
CA ALA A 240 12.58 19.64 -1.97
C ALA A 240 11.24 19.94 -2.67
N LEU A 241 10.21 19.11 -2.45
CA LEU A 241 8.88 19.33 -3.01
C LEU A 241 8.08 20.42 -2.28
N VAL A 242 8.42 20.65 -1.02
CA VAL A 242 7.80 21.71 -0.19
C VAL A 242 8.37 23.07 -0.55
N ASP A 243 9.69 23.15 -0.76
CA ASP A 243 10.41 24.39 -1.11
C ASP A 243 9.98 24.94 -2.49
N GLU A 244 9.60 24.06 -3.44
CA GLU A 244 9.08 24.46 -4.74
C GLU A 244 7.63 25.00 -4.70
N GLY A 245 7.01 25.06 -3.53
CA GLY A 245 5.64 25.57 -3.35
C GLY A 245 4.54 24.70 -3.95
N ALA A 246 4.90 23.56 -4.52
CA ALA A 246 3.98 22.71 -5.28
C ALA A 246 2.90 22.04 -4.41
N MET A 247 3.10 21.95 -3.10
CA MET A 247 2.26 21.12 -2.23
C MET A 247 1.42 21.86 -1.18
N LEU A 248 1.81 23.06 -0.76
CA LEU A 248 1.17 23.74 0.38
C LEU A 248 0.23 24.90 -0.01
N THR A 249 0.16 25.25 -1.27
CA THR A 249 -0.81 26.22 -1.81
C THR A 249 -2.04 25.53 -2.34
#